data_3bb04c087e2ba733290fcf20ea32811b
#
_entry.id   3bb04c087e2ba733290fcf20ea32811b
#
_cell.length_a   1.000
_cell.length_b   1.000
_cell.length_c   1.000
_cell.angle_alpha   90.00
_cell.angle_beta   90.00
_cell.angle_gamma   90.00
#
_symmetry.space_group_name_H-M   'P 1'
#
loop_
_entity.id
_entity.type
_entity.pdbx_description
1 polymer ?
#
loop_
_entity_poly.entity_id
_entity_poly.type
_entity_poly.pdbx_seq_one_letter_code
_entity_poly.pdbx_strand_id
1 'polypeptide(L)'
;MYVCGLVIPVPAEKMEAYRQWAQSSAAFFKEYGCLEIVESWEDKVPTGKYTDFRRAVDAKEGEKIVFTWQVWPSKAFLDAAEEKMHQDPRMEAAGEMPFDPKRLIVGCFTPIHTMGRAQD
;
A
#
# COMPACT_ATOMS: atom_id res chain seq x y z
N MET A 1 10.10 -13.49 5.84
CA MET A 1 8.96 -12.61 5.59
C MET A 1 9.34 -11.16 5.86
N TYR A 2 8.92 -10.27 5.00
CA TYR A 2 9.17 -8.85 5.13
C TYR A 2 7.87 -8.13 4.73
N VAL A 3 7.44 -7.14 5.51
CA VAL A 3 6.12 -6.52 5.34
C VAL A 3 6.26 -5.03 5.07
N CYS A 4 5.55 -4.53 4.06
CA CYS A 4 5.46 -3.10 3.80
C CYS A 4 4.02 -2.66 4.03
N GLY A 5 3.85 -1.53 4.72
CA GLY A 5 2.53 -1.00 5.03
C GLY A 5 2.36 0.41 4.47
N LEU A 6 1.16 0.72 4.05
CA LEU A 6 0.84 2.04 3.50
C LEU A 6 -0.48 2.54 4.10
N VAL A 7 -0.56 3.85 4.29
CA VAL A 7 -1.80 4.52 4.62
C VAL A 7 -2.00 5.61 3.57
N ILE A 8 -3.14 5.59 2.89
CA ILE A 8 -3.36 6.42 1.71
C ILE A 8 -4.71 7.15 1.80
N PRO A 9 -4.73 8.49 1.71
CA PRO A 9 -6.00 9.22 1.63
C PRO A 9 -6.49 9.21 0.18
N VAL A 10 -7.74 8.77 -0.02
CA VAL A 10 -8.33 8.64 -1.37
C VAL A 10 -9.69 9.34 -1.40
N PRO A 11 -9.95 10.22 -2.37
CA PRO A 11 -11.28 10.81 -2.50
C PRO A 11 -12.34 9.71 -2.58
N ALA A 12 -13.43 9.87 -1.82
CA ALA A 12 -14.46 8.83 -1.71
C ALA A 12 -15.05 8.46 -3.08
N GLU A 13 -15.23 9.44 -3.96
CA GLU A 13 -15.80 9.21 -5.28
C GLU A 13 -14.84 8.47 -6.23
N LYS A 14 -13.59 8.30 -5.83
CA LYS A 14 -12.60 7.59 -6.64
C LYS A 14 -12.35 6.15 -6.20
N MET A 15 -13.24 5.58 -5.39
CA MET A 15 -13.06 4.22 -4.88
C MET A 15 -12.87 3.21 -6.03
N GLU A 16 -13.69 3.26 -7.06
CA GLU A 16 -13.57 2.31 -8.16
C GLU A 16 -12.30 2.53 -8.98
N ALA A 17 -11.94 3.78 -9.23
CA ALA A 17 -10.68 4.10 -9.91
C ALA A 17 -9.49 3.58 -9.08
N TYR A 18 -9.56 3.72 -7.76
CA TYR A 18 -8.51 3.20 -6.88
C TYR A 18 -8.44 1.68 -6.96
N ARG A 19 -9.58 1.00 -6.92
CA ARG A 19 -9.62 -0.46 -7.01
C ARG A 19 -8.95 -0.94 -8.29
N GLN A 20 -9.24 -0.31 -9.42
CA GLN A 20 -8.64 -0.68 -10.70
C GLN A 20 -7.14 -0.42 -10.70
N TRP A 21 -6.73 0.72 -10.17
CA TRP A 21 -5.31 1.05 -10.04
C TRP A 21 -4.60 0.02 -9.16
N ALA A 22 -5.21 -0.35 -8.04
CA ALA A 22 -4.66 -1.32 -7.10
C ALA A 22 -4.53 -2.71 -7.74
N GLN A 23 -5.52 -3.12 -8.53
CA GLN A 23 -5.47 -4.42 -9.24
C GLN A 23 -4.30 -4.45 -10.21
N SER A 24 -4.11 -3.38 -10.98
CA SER A 24 -3.00 -3.30 -11.94
C SER A 24 -1.66 -3.29 -11.23
N SER A 25 -1.57 -2.53 -10.14
CA SER A 25 -0.34 -2.46 -9.35
C SER A 25 -0.01 -3.80 -8.72
N ALA A 26 -1.02 -4.50 -8.19
CA ALA A 26 -0.81 -5.81 -7.56
C ALA A 26 -0.29 -6.82 -8.58
N ALA A 27 -0.83 -6.82 -9.80
CA ALA A 27 -0.36 -7.72 -10.84
C ALA A 27 1.11 -7.46 -11.17
N PHE A 28 1.51 -6.19 -11.24
CA PHE A 28 2.89 -5.80 -11.48
C PHE A 28 3.81 -6.28 -10.35
N PHE A 29 3.43 -6.03 -9.09
CA PHE A 29 4.22 -6.47 -7.94
C PHE A 29 4.31 -7.99 -7.87
N LYS A 30 3.24 -8.69 -8.24
CA LYS A 30 3.24 -10.16 -8.25
C LYS A 30 4.28 -10.70 -9.21
N GLU A 31 4.42 -10.10 -10.39
CA GLU A 31 5.44 -10.50 -11.35
C GLU A 31 6.85 -10.39 -10.77
N TYR A 32 7.05 -9.43 -9.87
CA TYR A 32 8.36 -9.22 -9.24
C TYR A 32 8.52 -9.97 -7.92
N GLY A 33 7.56 -10.81 -7.57
CA GLY A 33 7.71 -11.76 -6.46
C GLY A 33 7.03 -11.39 -5.16
N CYS A 34 6.18 -10.37 -5.16
CA CYS A 34 5.37 -10.06 -3.99
C CYS A 34 4.43 -11.23 -3.70
N LEU A 35 4.38 -11.67 -2.45
CA LEU A 35 3.61 -12.86 -2.06
C LEU A 35 2.14 -12.55 -1.77
N GLU A 36 1.87 -11.37 -1.22
CA GLU A 36 0.51 -11.00 -0.83
C GLU A 36 0.37 -9.49 -0.82
N ILE A 37 -0.76 -9.00 -1.29
CA ILE A 37 -1.14 -7.60 -1.14
C ILE A 37 -2.59 -7.56 -0.71
N VAL A 38 -2.89 -6.79 0.34
CA VAL A 38 -4.26 -6.56 0.79
C VAL A 38 -4.52 -5.08 0.79
N GLU A 39 -5.53 -4.66 0.04
CA GLU A 39 -5.98 -3.27 -0.07
C GLU A 39 -7.31 -3.16 0.68
N SER A 40 -7.35 -2.34 1.73
CA SER A 40 -8.53 -2.24 2.58
C SER A 40 -9.06 -0.83 2.62
N TRP A 41 -10.35 -0.69 2.31
CA TRP A 41 -11.05 0.59 2.30
C TRP A 41 -11.60 0.91 3.69
N GLU A 42 -11.54 2.17 4.08
CA GLU A 42 -12.02 2.64 5.38
C GLU A 42 -13.42 2.12 5.70
N ASP A 43 -13.57 1.54 6.88
CA ASP A 43 -14.87 1.13 7.43
C ASP A 43 -15.08 1.79 8.80
N LYS A 44 -14.17 1.52 9.73
CA LYS A 44 -14.27 2.07 11.08
C LYS A 44 -12.92 2.68 11.46
N VAL A 45 -12.79 3.99 11.27
CA VAL A 45 -11.56 4.73 11.54
C VAL A 45 -11.89 5.89 12.48
N PRO A 46 -11.91 5.66 13.80
CA PRO A 46 -12.32 6.69 14.75
C PRO A 46 -11.30 7.81 14.90
N THR A 47 -11.80 8.98 15.23
CA THR A 47 -10.96 10.12 15.59
C THR A 47 -10.33 9.83 16.95
N GLY A 48 -9.02 9.93 17.02
CA GLY A 48 -8.28 9.70 18.25
C GLY A 48 -8.10 10.98 19.04
N LYS A 49 -7.73 10.82 20.32
CA LYS A 49 -7.45 11.96 21.18
C LYS A 49 -6.15 12.66 20.80
N TYR A 50 -5.11 11.88 20.57
CA TYR A 50 -3.78 12.43 20.27
C TYR A 50 -3.45 12.38 18.79
N THR A 51 -3.79 11.29 18.14
CA THR A 51 -3.60 11.13 16.71
C THR A 51 -4.55 10.04 16.19
N ASP A 52 -4.59 9.87 14.89
CA ASP A 52 -5.41 8.87 14.23
C ASP A 52 -4.93 8.71 12.79
N PHE A 53 -5.56 7.79 12.05
CA PHE A 53 -5.17 7.56 10.67
C PHE A 53 -5.35 8.79 9.78
N ARG A 54 -6.42 9.56 10.02
CA ARG A 54 -6.69 10.74 9.17
C ARG A 54 -5.64 11.82 9.36
N ARG A 55 -5.22 12.06 10.59
CA ARG A 55 -4.17 13.06 10.88
C ARG A 55 -2.82 12.62 10.32
N ALA A 56 -2.56 11.32 10.36
CA ALA A 56 -1.28 10.79 9.89
C ALA A 56 -1.01 11.11 8.41
N VAL A 57 -2.06 11.21 7.61
CA VAL A 57 -1.94 11.49 6.18
C VAL A 57 -2.55 12.84 5.78
N ASP A 58 -2.84 13.68 6.77
CA ASP A 58 -3.46 14.99 6.52
C ASP A 58 -4.68 14.84 5.60
N ALA A 59 -5.56 13.91 5.95
CA ALA A 59 -6.75 13.63 5.14
C ALA A 59 -7.68 14.83 5.09
N LYS A 60 -8.17 15.12 3.91
CA LYS A 60 -9.11 16.22 3.67
C LYS A 60 -10.53 15.72 3.76
N GLU A 61 -11.45 16.67 3.90
CA GLU A 61 -12.88 16.34 3.90
C GLU A 61 -13.23 15.62 2.59
N GLY A 62 -14.03 14.57 2.69
CA GLY A 62 -14.43 13.79 1.53
C GLY A 62 -13.45 12.67 1.15
N GLU A 63 -12.35 12.55 1.86
CA GLU A 63 -11.40 11.47 1.62
C GLU A 63 -11.63 10.31 2.57
N LYS A 64 -11.37 9.11 2.08
CA LYS A 64 -11.39 7.88 2.86
C LYS A 64 -9.97 7.37 3.01
N ILE A 65 -9.75 6.58 4.04
CA ILE A 65 -8.43 6.02 4.31
C ILE A 65 -8.35 4.62 3.73
N VAL A 66 -7.27 4.35 2.99
CA VAL A 66 -6.94 3.00 2.55
C VAL A 66 -5.77 2.52 3.40
N PHE A 67 -5.88 1.31 3.91
CA PHE A 67 -4.80 0.65 4.61
C PHE A 67 -4.35 -0.54 3.77
N THR A 68 -3.06 -0.54 3.41
CA THR A 68 -2.50 -1.56 2.51
C THR A 68 -1.32 -2.22 3.17
N TRP A 69 -1.20 -3.55 3.00
CA TRP A 69 0.06 -4.20 3.32
C TRP A 69 0.48 -5.13 2.20
N GLN A 70 1.80 -5.31 2.10
CA GLN A 70 2.42 -6.21 1.16
C GLN A 70 3.34 -7.16 1.92
N VAL A 71 3.38 -8.40 1.48
CA VAL A 71 4.27 -9.40 2.05
C VAL A 71 5.27 -9.84 1.00
N TRP A 72 6.55 -9.76 1.35
CA TRP A 72 7.66 -10.13 0.47
C TRP A 72 8.48 -11.26 1.11
N PRO A 73 9.19 -12.06 0.30
CA PRO A 73 10.01 -13.17 0.85
C PRO A 73 11.04 -12.71 1.88
N SER A 74 11.73 -11.60 1.59
CA SER A 74 12.77 -11.05 2.47
C SER A 74 13.07 -9.61 2.08
N LYS A 75 13.79 -8.92 2.94
CA LYS A 75 14.26 -7.56 2.64
C LYS A 75 15.16 -7.56 1.40
N ALA A 76 16.12 -8.49 1.35
CA ALA A 76 17.04 -8.58 0.22
C ALA A 76 16.30 -8.83 -1.08
N PHE A 77 15.27 -9.68 -1.04
CA PHE A 77 14.46 -9.96 -2.22
C PHE A 77 13.73 -8.69 -2.69
N LEU A 78 13.11 -7.96 -1.77
CA LEU A 78 12.42 -6.72 -2.12
C LEU A 78 13.39 -5.68 -2.67
N ASP A 79 14.54 -5.50 -2.04
CA ASP A 79 15.54 -4.53 -2.51
C ASP A 79 15.94 -4.83 -3.97
N ALA A 80 16.18 -6.10 -4.28
CA ALA A 80 16.52 -6.51 -5.63
C ALA A 80 15.36 -6.29 -6.61
N ALA A 81 14.14 -6.60 -6.15
CA ALA A 81 12.93 -6.40 -6.96
C ALA A 81 12.70 -4.92 -7.27
N GLU A 82 12.88 -4.05 -6.27
CA GLU A 82 12.70 -2.61 -6.46
C GLU A 82 13.65 -2.05 -7.50
N GLU A 83 14.90 -2.51 -7.49
CA GLU A 83 15.87 -2.07 -8.47
C GLU A 83 15.43 -2.45 -9.89
N LYS A 84 14.91 -3.66 -10.06
CA LYS A 84 14.39 -4.11 -11.36
C LYS A 84 13.12 -3.35 -11.74
N MET A 85 12.24 -3.10 -10.80
CA MET A 85 10.99 -2.37 -11.04
C MET A 85 11.28 -0.94 -11.51
N HIS A 86 12.28 -0.28 -10.93
CA HIS A 86 12.66 1.08 -11.34
C HIS A 86 13.14 1.13 -12.80
N GLN A 87 13.66 0.04 -13.33
CA GLN A 87 14.11 -0.06 -14.69
C GLN A 87 13.00 -0.48 -15.66
N ASP A 88 11.86 -0.88 -15.14
CA ASP A 88 10.74 -1.34 -15.96
C ASP A 88 9.98 -0.15 -16.53
N PRO A 89 9.83 -0.06 -17.87
CA PRO A 89 9.13 1.07 -18.48
C PRO A 89 7.68 1.24 -17.99
N ARG A 90 7.06 0.16 -17.51
CA ARG A 90 5.69 0.22 -17.02
C ARG A 90 5.55 1.06 -15.76
N MET A 91 6.63 1.27 -15.00
CA MET A 91 6.58 2.15 -13.82
C MET A 91 6.22 3.58 -14.19
N GLU A 92 6.79 4.09 -15.29
CA GLU A 92 6.51 5.45 -15.75
C GLU A 92 5.19 5.52 -16.51
N ALA A 93 4.78 4.41 -17.11
CA ALA A 93 3.57 4.34 -17.91
C ALA A 93 2.31 4.13 -17.07
N ALA A 94 2.42 4.06 -15.75
CA ALA A 94 1.32 3.73 -14.86
C ALA A 94 0.18 4.76 -14.89
N GLY A 95 0.40 5.93 -15.48
CA GLY A 95 -0.64 6.94 -15.60
C GLY A 95 -0.87 7.72 -14.31
N GLU A 96 -1.99 8.42 -14.28
CA GLU A 96 -2.36 9.26 -13.15
C GLU A 96 -2.85 8.42 -11.99
N MET A 97 -2.36 8.70 -10.79
CA MET A 97 -2.80 8.02 -9.58
C MET A 97 -4.12 8.60 -9.09
N PRO A 98 -5.06 7.76 -8.64
CA PRO A 98 -6.35 8.23 -8.15
C PRO A 98 -6.29 8.77 -6.71
N PHE A 99 -5.15 9.29 -6.30
CA PHE A 99 -4.91 9.87 -4.99
C PHE A 99 -3.69 10.79 -5.05
N ASP A 100 -3.50 11.59 -3.99
CA ASP A 100 -2.33 12.47 -3.89
C ASP A 100 -1.15 11.68 -3.31
N PRO A 101 -0.13 11.36 -4.14
CA PRO A 101 1.00 10.56 -3.66
C PRO A 101 1.88 11.28 -2.64
N LYS A 102 1.72 12.58 -2.47
CA LYS A 102 2.53 13.34 -1.51
C LYS A 102 2.09 13.13 -0.07
N ARG A 103 0.85 12.67 0.15
CA ARG A 103 0.31 12.52 1.50
C ARG A 103 0.24 11.09 1.99
N LEU A 104 0.48 10.10 1.13
CA LEU A 104 0.54 8.72 1.60
C LEU A 104 1.79 8.53 2.46
N ILE A 105 1.69 7.62 3.40
CA ILE A 105 2.86 7.21 4.18
C ILE A 105 3.14 5.74 3.91
N VAL A 106 4.42 5.39 3.90
CA VAL A 106 4.85 4.02 3.62
C VAL A 106 6.01 3.66 4.54
N GLY A 107 6.04 2.42 4.96
CA GLY A 107 7.16 1.90 5.72
C GLY A 107 7.28 0.40 5.53
N CYS A 108 8.49 -0.12 5.74
CA CYS A 108 8.75 -1.55 5.65
C CYS A 108 9.25 -2.04 7.00
N PHE A 109 8.83 -3.23 7.38
CA PHE A 109 8.97 -3.73 8.73
C PHE A 109 9.40 -5.18 8.75
N THR A 110 10.21 -5.53 9.72
CA THR A 110 10.63 -6.90 9.94
C THR A 110 9.72 -7.52 11.00
N PRO A 111 8.96 -8.59 10.66
CA PRO A 111 8.12 -9.25 11.66
C PRO A 111 8.96 -9.79 12.83
N ILE A 112 8.47 -9.59 14.03
CA ILE A 112 9.12 -10.12 15.24
C ILE A 112 8.28 -11.22 15.90
N HIS A 113 7.05 -11.39 15.46
CA HIS A 113 6.16 -12.45 15.93
C HIS A 113 5.01 -12.59 14.94
N THR A 114 4.65 -13.82 14.64
CA THR A 114 3.51 -14.11 13.75
C THR A 114 2.63 -15.19 14.38
N MET A 115 1.36 -15.13 14.05
CA MET A 115 0.38 -16.13 14.48
C MET A 115 -0.70 -16.19 13.40
N GLY A 116 -1.24 -17.35 13.14
CA GLY A 116 -2.33 -17.53 12.19
C GLY A 116 -1.91 -18.24 10.93
N ARG A 117 -1.92 -17.54 9.77
CA ARG A 117 -1.61 -18.19 8.50
C ARG A 117 -0.20 -18.77 8.49
N ALA A 118 -0.02 -19.82 7.66
CA ALA A 118 1.27 -20.48 7.52
C ALA A 118 2.36 -19.47 7.14
N GLN A 119 3.54 -19.65 7.75
CA GLN A 119 4.68 -18.77 7.56
C GLN A 119 5.84 -19.55 6.95
N ASP A 120 6.67 -18.87 6.19
CA ASP A 120 7.90 -19.45 5.65
C ASP A 120 9.08 -19.10 6.53
#